data_9894979fd78eb82c2ee55856162665b9
#
_entry.id   9894979fd78eb82c2ee55856162665b9
#
_cell.length_a   1.000
_cell.length_b   1.000
_cell.length_c   1.000
_cell.angle_alpha   90.00
_cell.angle_beta   90.00
_cell.angle_gamma   90.00
#
_symmetry.space_group_name_H-M   'P 1'
#
loop_
_entity.id
_entity.type
_entity.pdbx_description
1 polymer ?
#
loop_
_entity_poly.entity_id
_entity_poly.type
_entity_poly.pdbx_seq_one_letter_code
_entity_poly.pdbx_strand_id
1 'polypeptide(L)'
;MSGPVLVIELARAVPAAIQQLRDLLVRSSARLEEKRVGEYDLNIHAESLGISDTGGVDGRRPVLVSAMGPSIGDESVFEAEHADEVDQEPLIGFTPAHAVHVVAFCNRPVDHVVTALLTAAVMDVTGGVVNAELGEDQVPIVAGLPGVIAMTTDPWPTAYGSAEFLRAWARQPGFQLLK
;
A
#
# COMPACT_ATOMS: atom_id res chain seq x y z
N MET A 1 -16.26 -5.55 -7.85
CA MET A 1 -16.12 -4.30 -7.06
C MET A 1 -14.67 -4.25 -6.63
N SER A 2 -13.93 -3.22 -6.96
CA SER A 2 -12.57 -3.02 -6.48
C SER A 2 -12.63 -2.34 -5.11
N GLY A 3 -11.82 -2.81 -4.17
CA GLY A 3 -11.61 -2.17 -2.88
C GLY A 3 -10.54 -1.08 -2.98
N PRO A 4 -10.08 -0.57 -1.82
CA PRO A 4 -9.01 0.43 -1.78
C PRO A 4 -7.68 -0.11 -2.28
N VAL A 5 -6.88 0.79 -2.85
CA VAL A 5 -5.53 0.51 -3.37
C VAL A 5 -4.53 1.48 -2.76
N LEU A 6 -3.34 0.98 -2.44
CA LEU A 6 -2.17 1.80 -2.13
C LEU A 6 -0.97 1.31 -2.93
N VAL A 7 -0.13 2.23 -3.33
CA VAL A 7 1.10 1.99 -4.09
C VAL A 7 2.29 2.40 -3.24
N ILE A 8 3.30 1.54 -3.15
CA ILE A 8 4.60 1.83 -2.53
C ILE A 8 5.59 2.03 -3.66
N GLU A 9 6.13 3.24 -3.77
CA GLU A 9 7.19 3.58 -4.72
C GLU A 9 8.56 3.21 -4.15
N LEU A 10 9.37 2.52 -4.93
CA LEU A 10 10.69 2.04 -4.53
C LEU A 10 11.77 2.56 -5.49
N ALA A 11 12.83 3.16 -4.94
CA ALA A 11 14.01 3.52 -5.72
C ALA A 11 14.72 2.28 -6.29
N ARG A 12 14.65 1.18 -5.55
CA ARG A 12 15.18 -0.14 -5.95
C ARG A 12 14.53 -1.23 -5.10
N ALA A 13 14.42 -2.44 -5.65
CA ALA A 13 14.12 -3.63 -4.88
C ALA A 13 15.38 -4.50 -4.77
N VAL A 14 15.66 -4.98 -3.57
CA VAL A 14 16.75 -5.94 -3.34
C VAL A 14 16.16 -7.32 -3.05
N PRO A 15 16.80 -8.42 -3.53
CA PRO A 15 16.26 -9.78 -3.35
C PRO A 15 15.92 -10.13 -1.90
N ALA A 16 16.72 -9.65 -0.93
CA ALA A 16 16.47 -9.87 0.48
C ALA A 16 15.17 -9.21 0.96
N ALA A 17 14.83 -8.00 0.48
CA ALA A 17 13.58 -7.32 0.82
C ALA A 17 12.36 -8.04 0.23
N ILE A 18 12.47 -8.58 -0.99
CA ILE A 18 11.41 -9.38 -1.61
C ILE A 18 11.18 -10.69 -0.85
N GLN A 19 12.25 -11.34 -0.38
CA GLN A 19 12.11 -12.51 0.47
C GLN A 19 11.45 -12.16 1.82
N GLN A 20 11.82 -11.05 2.44
CA GLN A 20 11.20 -10.57 3.68
C GLN A 20 9.73 -10.20 3.47
N LEU A 21 9.38 -9.60 2.33
CA LEU A 21 8.00 -9.36 1.94
C LEU A 21 7.21 -10.67 1.90
N ARG A 22 7.71 -11.67 1.18
CA ARG A 22 7.08 -12.99 1.10
C ARG A 22 6.89 -13.63 2.48
N ASP A 23 7.91 -13.59 3.32
CA ASP A 23 7.85 -14.13 4.69
C ASP A 23 6.83 -13.37 5.57
N LEU A 24 6.72 -12.05 5.42
CA LEU A 24 5.69 -11.24 6.07
C LEU A 24 4.29 -11.69 5.63
N LEU A 25 4.06 -11.81 4.32
CA LEU A 25 2.76 -12.20 3.77
C LEU A 25 2.34 -13.59 4.23
N VAL A 26 3.27 -14.55 4.27
CA VAL A 26 3.03 -15.91 4.80
C VAL A 26 2.59 -15.85 6.27
N ARG A 27 3.27 -15.08 7.10
CA ARG A 27 2.94 -15.00 8.54
C ARG A 27 1.61 -14.29 8.82
N SER A 28 1.23 -13.35 7.96
CA SER A 28 0.05 -12.50 8.17
C SER A 28 -1.23 -13.05 7.55
N SER A 29 -1.14 -14.14 6.76
CA SER A 29 -2.27 -14.66 6.00
C SER A 29 -2.68 -16.06 6.43
N ALA A 30 -3.99 -16.35 6.34
CA ALA A 30 -4.54 -17.70 6.46
C ALA A 30 -4.30 -18.54 5.21
N ARG A 31 -4.20 -17.87 4.05
CA ARG A 31 -3.94 -18.46 2.75
C ARG A 31 -3.12 -17.47 1.93
N LEU A 32 -2.11 -17.99 1.27
CA LEU A 32 -1.32 -17.26 0.28
C LEU A 32 -1.16 -18.14 -0.96
N GLU A 33 -1.38 -17.55 -2.11
CA GLU A 33 -1.13 -18.19 -3.41
C GLU A 33 -0.34 -17.22 -4.28
N GLU A 34 0.86 -17.59 -4.69
CA GLU A 34 1.64 -16.84 -5.67
C GLU A 34 1.16 -17.20 -7.07
N LYS A 35 0.42 -16.29 -7.71
CA LYS A 35 -0.14 -16.49 -9.07
C LYS A 35 0.92 -16.37 -10.16
N ARG A 36 1.81 -15.38 -9.99
CA ARG A 36 2.96 -15.10 -10.83
C ARG A 36 4.09 -14.62 -9.92
N VAL A 37 5.30 -14.53 -10.44
CA VAL A 37 6.43 -13.95 -9.71
C VAL A 37 6.05 -12.55 -9.21
N GLY A 38 6.10 -12.36 -7.90
CA GLY A 38 5.77 -11.11 -7.25
C GLY A 38 4.27 -10.82 -7.05
N GLU A 39 3.36 -11.66 -7.57
CA GLU A 39 1.91 -11.47 -7.44
C GLU A 39 1.32 -12.48 -6.44
N TYR A 40 0.85 -11.98 -5.30
CA TYR A 40 0.37 -12.76 -4.17
C TYR A 40 -1.12 -12.50 -3.91
N ASP A 41 -1.95 -13.52 -4.15
CA ASP A 41 -3.36 -13.55 -3.71
C ASP A 41 -3.43 -14.14 -2.31
N LEU A 42 -3.98 -13.40 -1.36
CA LEU A 42 -3.94 -13.79 0.05
C LEU A 42 -5.21 -13.40 0.82
N ASN A 43 -5.44 -14.13 1.90
CA ASN A 43 -6.44 -13.78 2.90
C ASN A 43 -5.72 -13.37 4.20
N ILE A 44 -5.64 -12.06 4.44
CA ILE A 44 -5.00 -11.49 5.62
C ILE A 44 -5.87 -11.74 6.86
N HIS A 45 -5.23 -12.14 7.95
CA HIS A 45 -5.84 -12.09 9.27
C HIS A 45 -5.79 -10.65 9.81
N ALA A 46 -6.94 -10.00 9.97
CA ALA A 46 -7.01 -8.64 10.50
C ALA A 46 -6.31 -8.51 11.87
N GLU A 47 -6.41 -9.54 12.70
CA GLU A 47 -5.76 -9.60 14.01
C GLU A 47 -4.22 -9.55 13.92
N SER A 48 -3.63 -10.09 12.84
CA SER A 48 -2.17 -10.03 12.63
C SER A 48 -1.65 -8.60 12.44
N LEU A 49 -2.55 -7.69 12.08
CA LEU A 49 -2.30 -6.24 11.95
C LEU A 49 -2.76 -5.43 13.18
N GLY A 50 -3.13 -6.11 14.27
CA GLY A 50 -3.61 -5.46 15.48
C GLY A 50 -5.07 -4.97 15.43
N ILE A 51 -5.86 -5.42 14.46
CA ILE A 51 -7.27 -5.06 14.32
C ILE A 51 -8.10 -6.09 15.08
N SER A 52 -8.69 -5.68 16.21
CA SER A 52 -9.39 -6.57 17.16
C SER A 52 -10.89 -6.71 16.92
N ASP A 53 -11.52 -5.82 16.15
CA ASP A 53 -12.95 -5.86 15.86
C ASP A 53 -13.22 -5.86 14.37
N THR A 54 -13.72 -6.98 13.88
CA THR A 54 -14.12 -7.16 12.48
C THR A 54 -15.64 -7.04 12.27
N GLY A 55 -16.36 -6.59 13.29
CA GLY A 55 -17.83 -6.44 13.22
C GLY A 55 -18.58 -7.78 13.05
N GLY A 56 -18.08 -8.86 13.65
CA GLY A 56 -18.69 -10.20 13.59
C GLY A 56 -18.51 -10.92 12.24
N VAL A 57 -17.70 -10.36 11.35
CA VAL A 57 -17.31 -11.00 10.08
C VAL A 57 -16.03 -11.81 10.34
N ASP A 58 -15.89 -12.94 9.64
CA ASP A 58 -14.60 -13.67 9.60
C ASP A 58 -13.46 -12.67 9.38
N GLY A 59 -12.50 -12.61 10.31
CA GLY A 59 -11.38 -11.67 10.31
C GLY A 59 -10.44 -11.79 9.11
N ARG A 60 -10.77 -12.66 8.15
CA ARG A 60 -10.00 -12.87 6.92
C ARG A 60 -10.39 -11.85 5.86
N ARG A 61 -9.41 -11.14 5.33
CA ARG A 61 -9.60 -10.14 4.29
C ARG A 61 -8.87 -10.52 3.02
N PRO A 62 -9.59 -10.66 1.88
CA PRO A 62 -8.95 -10.96 0.60
C PRO A 62 -8.22 -9.73 0.09
N VAL A 63 -6.93 -9.90 -0.20
CA VAL A 63 -6.02 -8.85 -0.65
C VAL A 63 -5.12 -9.40 -1.74
N LEU A 64 -4.78 -8.58 -2.72
CA LEU A 64 -3.71 -8.80 -3.68
C LEU A 64 -2.50 -7.93 -3.29
N VAL A 65 -1.31 -8.51 -3.27
CA VAL A 65 -0.05 -7.77 -3.17
C VAL A 65 0.76 -8.09 -4.42
N SER A 66 1.15 -7.06 -5.17
CA SER A 66 1.90 -7.21 -6.41
C SER A 66 3.17 -6.38 -6.35
N ALA A 67 4.33 -7.05 -6.38
CA ALA A 67 5.61 -6.40 -6.61
C ALA A 67 5.84 -6.29 -8.11
N MET A 68 6.24 -5.12 -8.60
CA MET A 68 6.40 -4.82 -10.02
C MET A 68 7.73 -4.14 -10.30
N GLY A 69 8.22 -4.34 -11.51
CA GLY A 69 9.48 -3.77 -11.99
C GLY A 69 10.55 -4.83 -12.24
N PRO A 70 11.74 -4.40 -12.73
CA PRO A 70 12.79 -5.30 -13.18
C PRO A 70 13.20 -6.36 -12.16
N SER A 71 13.18 -7.62 -12.58
CA SER A 71 13.64 -8.80 -11.81
C SER A 71 12.82 -9.17 -10.56
N ILE A 72 11.72 -8.49 -10.25
CA ILE A 72 10.90 -8.80 -9.07
C ILE A 72 9.43 -9.11 -9.36
N GLY A 73 8.94 -8.72 -10.54
CA GLY A 73 7.56 -8.88 -10.94
C GLY A 73 7.33 -8.47 -12.39
N ASP A 74 6.12 -8.02 -12.70
CA ASP A 74 5.76 -7.61 -14.07
C ASP A 74 6.34 -6.22 -14.39
N GLU A 75 7.43 -6.21 -15.18
CA GLU A 75 8.10 -4.99 -15.62
C GLU A 75 7.23 -4.20 -16.60
N SER A 76 6.50 -4.88 -17.48
CA SER A 76 5.67 -4.22 -18.49
C SER A 76 4.47 -3.50 -17.88
N VAL A 77 3.91 -4.03 -16.79
CA VAL A 77 2.85 -3.36 -16.03
C VAL A 77 3.43 -2.15 -15.33
N PHE A 78 4.59 -2.27 -14.68
CA PHE A 78 5.28 -1.14 -14.05
C PHE A 78 5.52 0.00 -15.04
N GLU A 79 6.10 -0.30 -16.21
CA GLU A 79 6.36 0.69 -17.27
C GLU A 79 5.08 1.36 -17.78
N ALA A 80 4.01 0.57 -17.99
CA ALA A 80 2.74 1.09 -18.48
C ALA A 80 2.04 2.02 -17.47
N GLU A 81 2.09 1.69 -16.17
CA GLU A 81 1.48 2.50 -15.13
C GLU A 81 2.23 3.81 -14.89
N HIS A 82 3.56 3.81 -15.03
CA HIS A 82 4.40 5.00 -14.79
C HIS A 82 4.69 5.82 -16.07
N ALA A 83 4.21 5.38 -17.25
CA ALA A 83 4.54 6.02 -18.52
C ALA A 83 4.08 7.48 -18.62
N ASP A 84 2.93 7.80 -18.03
CA ASP A 84 2.29 9.12 -18.08
C ASP A 84 2.30 9.84 -16.72
N GLU A 85 3.02 9.30 -15.73
CA GLU A 85 3.11 9.94 -14.40
C GLU A 85 4.01 11.17 -14.43
N VAL A 86 3.63 12.15 -13.60
CA VAL A 86 4.48 13.31 -13.33
C VAL A 86 5.76 12.84 -12.62
N ASP A 87 6.89 13.49 -12.94
CA ASP A 87 8.15 13.22 -12.27
C ASP A 87 7.99 13.33 -10.74
N GLN A 88 8.14 12.23 -10.06
CA GLN A 88 7.97 12.13 -8.60
C GLN A 88 9.27 12.47 -7.84
N GLU A 89 10.43 12.49 -8.50
CA GLU A 89 11.72 12.72 -7.85
C GLU A 89 11.76 14.01 -7.02
N PRO A 90 11.20 15.15 -7.46
CA PRO A 90 11.15 16.37 -6.65
C PRO A 90 10.32 16.24 -5.37
N LEU A 91 9.37 15.32 -5.33
CA LEU A 91 8.45 15.10 -4.21
C LEU A 91 8.99 14.08 -3.20
N ILE A 92 9.55 12.98 -3.69
CA ILE A 92 9.94 11.83 -2.86
C ILE A 92 11.45 11.59 -2.79
N GLY A 93 12.25 12.35 -3.57
CA GLY A 93 13.71 12.31 -3.53
C GLY A 93 14.36 11.21 -4.36
N PHE A 94 13.58 10.48 -5.16
CA PHE A 94 14.09 9.48 -6.10
C PHE A 94 13.11 9.23 -7.25
N THR A 95 13.62 8.75 -8.38
CA THR A 95 12.78 8.22 -9.46
C THR A 95 12.43 6.77 -9.13
N PRO A 96 11.13 6.40 -9.07
CA PRO A 96 10.70 5.03 -8.88
C PRO A 96 11.25 4.10 -9.95
N ALA A 97 11.80 2.96 -9.53
CA ALA A 97 12.25 1.89 -10.44
C ALA A 97 11.47 0.58 -10.20
N HIS A 98 10.75 0.51 -9.10
CA HIS A 98 9.87 -0.61 -8.73
C HIS A 98 8.70 -0.08 -7.93
N ALA A 99 7.61 -0.87 -7.89
CA ALA A 99 6.46 -0.58 -7.05
C ALA A 99 5.93 -1.84 -6.34
N VAL A 100 5.22 -1.64 -5.24
CA VAL A 100 4.42 -2.69 -4.61
C VAL A 100 2.99 -2.18 -4.44
N HIS A 101 2.05 -2.85 -5.08
CA HIS A 101 0.62 -2.58 -4.92
C HIS A 101 0.01 -3.44 -3.83
N VAL A 102 -0.84 -2.84 -3.02
CA VAL A 102 -1.67 -3.51 -2.02
C VAL A 102 -3.12 -3.18 -2.32
N VAL A 103 -3.89 -4.17 -2.75
CA VAL A 103 -5.26 -4.02 -3.27
C VAL A 103 -6.22 -4.88 -2.47
N ALA A 104 -7.21 -4.29 -1.82
CA ALA A 104 -8.29 -5.06 -1.21
C ALA A 104 -9.35 -5.43 -2.24
N PHE A 105 -9.91 -6.64 -2.14
CA PHE A 105 -11.05 -7.05 -2.99
C PHE A 105 -12.41 -6.65 -2.43
N CYS A 106 -12.46 -6.20 -1.18
CA CYS A 106 -13.66 -5.73 -0.50
C CYS A 106 -13.52 -4.25 -0.12
N ASN A 107 -14.65 -3.59 0.18
CA ASN A 107 -14.70 -2.15 0.40
C ASN A 107 -15.51 -1.79 1.66
N ARG A 108 -15.31 -2.52 2.75
CA ARG A 108 -15.86 -2.17 4.07
C ARG A 108 -14.88 -1.27 4.81
N PRO A 109 -15.29 -0.53 5.84
CA PRO A 109 -14.37 0.29 6.63
C PRO A 109 -13.13 -0.46 7.13
N VAL A 110 -13.29 -1.72 7.53
CA VAL A 110 -12.18 -2.57 7.97
C VAL A 110 -11.18 -2.88 6.83
N ASP A 111 -11.64 -2.96 5.58
CA ASP A 111 -10.76 -3.25 4.44
C ASP A 111 -9.82 -2.08 4.17
N HIS A 112 -10.27 -0.83 4.36
CA HIS A 112 -9.41 0.36 4.26
C HIS A 112 -8.31 0.32 5.33
N VAL A 113 -8.67 0.01 6.58
CA VAL A 113 -7.69 -0.09 7.68
C VAL A 113 -6.71 -1.23 7.45
N VAL A 114 -7.20 -2.41 7.03
CA VAL A 114 -6.33 -3.56 6.67
C VAL A 114 -5.37 -3.18 5.56
N THR A 115 -5.85 -2.53 4.48
CA THR A 115 -4.99 -2.10 3.38
C THR A 115 -3.90 -1.15 3.87
N ALA A 116 -4.24 -0.12 4.64
CA ALA A 116 -3.26 0.84 5.15
C ALA A 116 -2.23 0.19 6.09
N LEU A 117 -2.67 -0.63 7.04
CA LEU A 117 -1.75 -1.27 8.00
C LEU A 117 -0.90 -2.37 7.36
N LEU A 118 -1.44 -3.11 6.39
CA LEU A 118 -0.66 -4.08 5.62
C LEU A 118 0.39 -3.36 4.76
N THR A 119 0.01 -2.27 4.07
CA THR A 119 0.96 -1.46 3.31
C THR A 119 2.06 -0.92 4.21
N ALA A 120 1.74 -0.41 5.40
CA ALA A 120 2.74 0.03 6.36
C ALA A 120 3.69 -1.11 6.80
N ALA A 121 3.16 -2.32 7.03
CA ALA A 121 3.98 -3.49 7.37
C ALA A 121 4.87 -3.95 6.20
N VAL A 122 4.37 -3.86 4.96
CA VAL A 122 5.17 -4.09 3.75
C VAL A 122 6.31 -3.09 3.66
N MET A 123 6.04 -1.79 3.89
CA MET A 123 7.07 -0.73 3.88
C MET A 123 8.15 -0.93 4.96
N ASP A 124 7.81 -1.53 6.11
CA ASP A 124 8.81 -1.85 7.14
C ASP A 124 9.89 -2.82 6.64
N VAL A 125 9.57 -3.67 5.66
CA VAL A 125 10.50 -4.66 5.11
C VAL A 125 11.07 -4.28 3.76
N THR A 126 10.33 -3.53 2.94
CA THR A 126 10.76 -3.11 1.59
C THR A 126 11.36 -1.72 1.56
N GLY A 127 11.04 -0.88 2.54
CA GLY A 127 11.26 0.57 2.45
C GLY A 127 10.26 1.22 1.49
N GLY A 128 10.69 2.36 0.92
CA GLY A 128 9.90 3.10 -0.06
C GLY A 128 9.01 4.18 0.52
N VAL A 129 8.23 4.78 -0.36
CA VAL A 129 7.28 5.85 -0.06
C VAL A 129 5.92 5.46 -0.57
N VAL A 130 4.89 5.54 0.26
CA VAL A 130 3.53 5.30 -0.20
C VAL A 130 3.04 6.50 -1.00
N ASN A 131 2.37 6.22 -2.11
CA ASN A 131 1.60 7.13 -2.93
C ASN A 131 0.12 6.88 -2.64
N ALA A 132 -0.57 7.87 -2.08
CA ALA A 132 -1.97 7.74 -1.65
C ALA A 132 -2.80 8.91 -2.15
N GLU A 133 -3.75 8.63 -3.04
CA GLU A 133 -4.75 9.62 -3.45
C GLU A 133 -5.71 9.94 -2.28
N LEU A 134 -6.11 11.22 -2.19
CA LEU A 134 -6.92 11.74 -1.11
C LEU A 134 -8.26 12.30 -1.62
N GLY A 135 -9.32 12.08 -0.85
CA GLY A 135 -10.50 12.93 -0.96
C GLY A 135 -10.19 14.37 -0.53
N GLU A 136 -10.86 15.35 -1.12
CA GLU A 136 -10.66 16.77 -0.79
C GLU A 136 -10.87 17.05 0.72
N ASP A 137 -11.80 16.36 1.34
CA ASP A 137 -12.13 16.46 2.77
C ASP A 137 -11.03 15.88 3.67
N GLN A 138 -10.17 15.03 3.14
CA GLN A 138 -9.08 14.40 3.88
C GLN A 138 -7.78 15.20 3.84
N VAL A 139 -7.61 16.08 2.84
CA VAL A 139 -6.40 16.90 2.69
C VAL A 139 -6.01 17.65 3.98
N PRO A 140 -6.91 18.38 4.66
CA PRO A 140 -6.54 19.11 5.88
C PRO A 140 -6.18 18.16 7.06
N ILE A 141 -6.74 16.96 7.09
CA ILE A 141 -6.44 15.97 8.13
C ILE A 141 -5.04 15.41 7.91
N VAL A 142 -4.75 15.01 6.66
CA VAL A 142 -3.49 14.37 6.27
C VAL A 142 -2.31 15.30 6.39
N ALA A 143 -2.46 16.57 6.02
CA ALA A 143 -1.38 17.56 6.03
C ALA A 143 -0.69 17.73 7.40
N GLY A 144 -1.37 17.41 8.50
CA GLY A 144 -0.82 17.52 9.86
C GLY A 144 -0.28 16.20 10.44
N LEU A 145 -0.32 15.10 9.70
CA LEU A 145 0.06 13.79 10.23
C LEU A 145 1.57 13.56 10.20
N PRO A 146 2.12 12.85 11.19
CA PRO A 146 3.52 12.45 11.18
C PRO A 146 3.79 11.49 10.01
N GLY A 147 5.00 11.56 9.45
CA GLY A 147 5.43 10.70 8.37
C GLY A 147 4.97 11.12 6.97
N VAL A 148 4.21 12.21 6.83
CA VAL A 148 3.96 12.83 5.52
C VAL A 148 5.26 13.44 5.01
N ILE A 149 5.63 13.11 3.77
CA ILE A 149 6.86 13.57 3.11
C ILE A 149 6.55 14.73 2.18
N ALA A 150 5.52 14.58 1.34
CA ALA A 150 5.08 15.59 0.40
C ALA A 150 3.57 15.46 0.14
N MET A 151 2.98 16.53 -0.38
CA MET A 151 1.60 16.53 -0.86
C MET A 151 1.53 17.31 -2.19
N THR A 152 0.64 16.88 -3.07
CA THR A 152 0.29 17.61 -4.29
C THR A 152 -1.22 17.70 -4.43
N THR A 153 -1.69 18.68 -5.20
CA THR A 153 -3.11 18.85 -5.53
C THR A 153 -3.37 18.72 -7.02
N ASP A 154 -2.33 18.60 -7.82
CA ASP A 154 -2.41 18.53 -9.28
C ASP A 154 -1.76 17.20 -9.77
N PRO A 155 -2.43 16.41 -10.60
CA PRO A 155 -3.82 16.57 -11.06
C PRO A 155 -4.89 16.21 -10.01
N TRP A 156 -4.52 15.45 -8.98
CA TRP A 156 -5.39 15.01 -7.88
C TRP A 156 -4.68 15.21 -6.54
N PRO A 157 -5.44 15.49 -5.46
CA PRO A 157 -4.87 15.53 -4.13
C PRO A 157 -4.19 14.18 -3.80
N THR A 158 -2.89 14.21 -3.56
CA THR A 158 -2.08 13.03 -3.28
C THR A 158 -1.13 13.30 -2.13
N ALA A 159 -1.00 12.36 -1.22
CA ALA A 159 0.00 12.37 -0.16
C ALA A 159 1.05 11.30 -0.41
N TYR A 160 2.30 11.69 -0.25
CA TYR A 160 3.46 10.81 -0.20
C TYR A 160 3.93 10.68 1.24
N GLY A 161 4.13 9.47 1.72
CA GLY A 161 4.45 9.29 3.12
C GLY A 161 5.17 7.98 3.46
N SER A 162 5.55 7.88 4.72
CA SER A 162 6.19 6.70 5.32
C SER A 162 5.15 5.73 5.90
N ALA A 163 5.61 4.57 6.39
CA ALA A 163 4.78 3.64 7.15
C ALA A 163 4.15 4.29 8.40
N GLU A 164 4.84 5.27 9.02
CA GLU A 164 4.31 6.04 10.14
C GLU A 164 3.08 6.86 9.74
N PHE A 165 3.13 7.51 8.56
CA PHE A 165 2.00 8.23 8.01
C PHE A 165 0.75 7.36 7.89
N LEU A 166 0.87 6.18 7.28
CA LEU A 166 -0.27 5.26 7.12
C LEU A 166 -0.86 4.83 8.45
N ARG A 167 0.00 4.52 9.44
CA ARG A 167 -0.45 4.15 10.78
C ARG A 167 -1.15 5.31 11.50
N ALA A 168 -0.66 6.53 11.32
CA ALA A 168 -1.28 7.72 11.89
C ALA A 168 -2.62 8.03 11.22
N TRP A 169 -2.68 7.91 9.90
CA TRP A 169 -3.89 8.17 9.12
C TRP A 169 -4.99 7.13 9.39
N ALA A 170 -4.65 5.84 9.43
CA ALA A 170 -5.60 4.77 9.74
C ALA A 170 -6.29 4.90 11.12
N ARG A 171 -5.73 5.71 12.02
CA ARG A 171 -6.32 6.00 13.35
C ARG A 171 -7.25 7.20 13.36
N GLN A 172 -7.32 7.97 12.27
CA GLN A 172 -8.16 9.16 12.22
C GLN A 172 -9.64 8.79 12.10
N PRO A 173 -10.53 9.52 12.78
CA PRO A 173 -11.96 9.38 12.57
C PRO A 173 -12.31 9.61 11.09
N GLY A 174 -13.15 8.74 10.53
CA GLY A 174 -13.55 8.86 9.13
C GLY A 174 -12.48 8.45 8.12
N PHE A 175 -11.41 7.74 8.56
CA PHE A 175 -10.39 7.22 7.67
C PHE A 175 -10.99 6.39 6.54
N GLN A 176 -10.66 6.75 5.31
CA GLN A 176 -11.05 6.05 4.10
C GLN A 176 -10.01 6.26 3.01
N LEU A 177 -9.62 5.21 2.32
CA LEU A 177 -8.79 5.27 1.12
C LEU A 177 -9.67 5.48 -0.11
N LEU A 178 -9.18 6.13 -1.13
CA LEU A 178 -9.79 6.14 -2.46
C LEU A 178 -9.65 4.77 -3.14
N LYS A 179 -10.40 4.59 -4.24
CA LYS A 179 -10.45 3.34 -5.01
C LYS A 179 -9.82 3.55 -6.37
#